data_39c403dfa108edd66df6cf652f094479
#
_entry.id   39c403dfa108edd66df6cf652f094479
#
_cell.length_a   1.000
_cell.length_b   1.000
_cell.length_c   1.000
_cell.angle_alpha   90.00
_cell.angle_beta   90.00
_cell.angle_gamma   90.00
#
_symmetry.space_group_name_H-M   'P 1'
#
loop_
_entity.id
_entity.type
_entity.pdbx_description
1 polymer ?
#
loop_
_entity_poly.entity_id
_entity_poly.type
_entity_poly.pdbx_seq_one_letter_code
_entity_poly.pdbx_strand_id
1 'polypeptide(L)'
;MKKFIFLFLITFSSSIFAQEKIDTVQIINNGTLNMEIDSRINTVLKTKEDAVCTYTAPVKKVTEKKPVEQSNDPCAGTPQVSGFKIQIYYSKDRKDAEKVRNEFSSSYPDLSAQTAYFSPDYRVLVGDYFTRASASRDIRRLKSKYNSAFSIPFKVLCRKAK
;
A
#
# COMPACT_ATOMS: atom_id res chain seq x y z
N MET A 1 8.71 66.13 0.66
CA MET A 1 8.39 64.73 0.20
C MET A 1 8.98 63.62 1.10
N LYS A 2 9.90 63.88 2.02
CA LYS A 2 10.51 62.86 2.93
C LYS A 2 9.67 62.49 4.17
N LYS A 3 8.67 63.30 4.53
CA LYS A 3 7.85 63.09 5.74
C LYS A 3 6.66 62.15 5.53
N PHE A 4 6.23 61.92 4.29
CA PHE A 4 5.10 61.01 4.00
C PHE A 4 5.50 59.53 3.93
N ILE A 5 6.75 59.24 3.67
CA ILE A 5 7.26 57.84 3.60
C ILE A 5 7.33 57.19 4.97
N PHE A 6 7.57 57.98 6.01
CA PHE A 6 7.67 57.44 7.40
C PHE A 6 6.31 57.05 7.99
N LEU A 7 5.23 57.69 7.53
CA LEU A 7 3.89 57.39 8.04
C LEU A 7 3.30 56.11 7.44
N PHE A 8 3.78 55.70 6.25
CA PHE A 8 3.33 54.48 5.58
C PHE A 8 4.01 53.19 6.11
N LEU A 9 5.17 53.32 6.78
CA LEU A 9 5.92 52.21 7.34
C LEU A 9 5.39 51.73 8.71
N ILE A 10 4.57 52.59 9.38
CA ILE A 10 4.06 52.25 10.72
C ILE A 10 2.74 51.45 10.67
N THR A 11 2.02 51.49 9.55
CA THR A 11 0.73 50.80 9.41
C THR A 11 0.84 49.33 8.99
N PHE A 12 2.04 48.82 8.67
CA PHE A 12 2.25 47.44 8.16
C PHE A 12 2.68 46.42 9.23
N SER A 13 2.77 46.80 10.50
CA SER A 13 3.34 45.94 11.54
C SER A 13 2.33 45.32 12.51
N SER A 14 1.05 45.17 12.15
CA SER A 14 0.05 44.58 13.05
C SER A 14 -0.73 43.43 12.46
N SER A 15 -0.01 42.48 11.80
CA SER A 15 -0.58 41.17 11.49
C SER A 15 0.03 40.15 12.48
N ILE A 16 -0.42 40.24 13.74
CA ILE A 16 -0.16 39.19 14.71
C ILE A 16 -1.10 38.05 14.36
N PHE A 17 -0.56 37.01 13.73
CA PHE A 17 -1.23 35.71 13.60
C PHE A 17 -1.35 35.11 15.01
N ALA A 18 -2.52 35.19 15.60
CA ALA A 18 -2.86 34.37 16.75
C ALA A 18 -2.97 32.94 16.29
N GLN A 19 -1.94 32.14 16.49
CA GLN A 19 -2.03 30.68 16.41
C GLN A 19 -2.67 30.19 17.70
N GLU A 20 -3.90 29.75 17.60
CA GLU A 20 -4.61 29.08 18.68
C GLU A 20 -4.06 27.65 18.78
N LYS A 21 -3.30 27.42 19.84
CA LYS A 21 -2.66 26.15 20.14
C LYS A 21 -3.58 25.33 21.03
N ILE A 22 -4.00 24.17 20.56
CA ILE A 22 -4.81 23.24 21.35
C ILE A 22 -4.02 21.96 21.57
N ASP A 23 -3.69 21.73 22.83
CA ASP A 23 -3.01 20.53 23.29
C ASP A 23 -4.03 19.48 23.72
N THR A 24 -4.05 18.34 23.07
CA THR A 24 -4.80 17.18 23.51
C THR A 24 -3.84 16.09 23.96
N VAL A 25 -3.88 15.72 25.23
CA VAL A 25 -3.03 14.68 25.81
C VAL A 25 -3.84 13.38 25.92
N GLN A 26 -3.40 12.33 25.25
CA GLN A 26 -3.90 10.97 25.49
C GLN A 26 -2.83 10.12 26.14
N ILE A 27 -3.20 9.44 27.22
CA ILE A 27 -2.31 8.53 27.95
C ILE A 27 -2.58 7.12 27.47
N ILE A 28 -1.59 6.50 26.82
CA ILE A 28 -1.64 5.11 26.39
C ILE A 28 -0.45 4.38 27.01
N ASN A 29 -0.71 3.41 27.88
CA ASN A 29 0.28 2.49 28.47
C ASN A 29 1.58 3.17 28.98
N ASN A 30 1.47 4.08 29.93
CA ASN A 30 2.60 4.80 30.57
C ASN A 30 3.45 5.70 29.64
N GLY A 31 2.99 5.97 28.43
CA GLY A 31 3.58 6.96 27.52
C GLY A 31 2.64 8.15 27.33
N THR A 32 3.16 9.37 27.30
CA THR A 32 2.40 10.57 26.92
C THR A 32 2.60 10.83 25.44
N LEU A 33 1.52 10.73 24.66
CA LEU A 33 1.52 11.12 23.25
C LEU A 33 0.90 12.53 23.15
N ASN A 34 1.69 13.51 22.79
CA ASN A 34 1.19 14.86 22.48
C ASN A 34 0.85 14.94 21.00
N MET A 35 -0.42 15.09 20.68
CA MET A 35 -0.88 15.36 19.32
C MET A 35 -1.50 16.75 19.24
N GLU A 36 -0.97 17.59 18.38
CA GLU A 36 -1.59 18.86 18.02
C GLU A 36 -2.66 18.60 16.97
N ILE A 37 -3.92 18.81 17.32
CA ILE A 37 -5.06 18.61 16.40
C ILE A 37 -5.77 19.95 16.23
N ASP A 38 -6.13 20.30 15.00
CA ASP A 38 -6.91 21.49 14.69
C ASP A 38 -8.26 21.46 15.46
N SER A 39 -8.63 22.61 16.09
CA SER A 39 -9.87 22.76 16.85
C SER A 39 -11.13 22.38 16.09
N ARG A 40 -11.11 22.57 14.78
CA ARG A 40 -12.22 22.20 13.88
C ARG A 40 -12.47 20.70 13.86
N ILE A 41 -11.41 19.89 13.97
CA ILE A 41 -11.51 18.42 14.00
C ILE A 41 -12.17 17.98 15.33
N ASN A 42 -11.78 18.58 16.45
CA ASN A 42 -12.38 18.28 17.75
C ASN A 42 -13.88 18.59 17.79
N THR A 43 -14.32 19.65 17.14
CA THR A 43 -15.76 20.00 17.05
C THR A 43 -16.53 18.95 16.26
N VAL A 44 -15.97 18.45 15.15
CA VAL A 44 -16.61 17.42 14.33
C VAL A 44 -16.63 16.07 15.06
N LEU A 45 -15.60 15.73 15.81
CA LEU A 45 -15.55 14.50 16.60
C LEU A 45 -16.61 14.50 17.71
N LYS A 46 -16.73 15.58 18.49
CA LYS A 46 -17.74 15.71 19.54
C LYS A 46 -19.17 15.58 19.01
N THR A 47 -19.49 16.20 17.86
CA THR A 47 -20.79 16.04 17.20
C THR A 47 -21.06 14.62 16.71
N LYS A 48 -20.05 13.79 16.55
CA LYS A 48 -20.19 12.37 16.17
C LYS A 48 -20.32 11.44 17.36
N GLU A 49 -19.74 11.77 18.50
CA GLU A 49 -19.88 10.97 19.74
C GLU A 49 -21.31 11.01 20.30
N ASP A 50 -22.02 12.15 20.16
CA ASP A 50 -23.41 12.30 20.57
C ASP A 50 -24.43 11.66 19.60
N ALA A 51 -23.99 11.32 18.38
CA ALA A 51 -24.80 10.61 17.42
C ALA A 51 -24.70 9.10 17.71
N VAL A 52 -25.70 8.56 18.42
CA VAL A 52 -25.89 7.11 18.51
C VAL A 52 -26.06 6.57 17.09
N CYS A 53 -24.99 6.05 16.53
CA CYS A 53 -25.02 5.37 15.24
C CYS A 53 -25.80 4.05 15.40
N THR A 54 -27.12 4.11 15.38
CA THR A 54 -27.95 2.92 15.15
C THR A 54 -27.84 2.50 13.68
N TYR A 55 -26.65 2.02 13.30
CA TYR A 55 -26.50 1.32 12.03
C TYR A 55 -27.07 -0.09 12.20
N THR A 56 -28.37 -0.23 11.97
CA THR A 56 -28.95 -1.52 11.65
C THR A 56 -28.52 -1.88 10.24
N ALA A 57 -27.33 -2.49 10.11
CA ALA A 57 -26.98 -3.16 8.87
C ALA A 57 -28.10 -4.12 8.52
N PRO A 58 -28.63 -4.10 7.28
CA PRO A 58 -29.50 -5.16 6.85
C PRO A 58 -28.70 -6.45 7.01
N VAL A 59 -29.13 -7.29 7.94
CA VAL A 59 -28.56 -8.64 8.11
C VAL A 59 -28.91 -9.36 6.80
N LYS A 60 -27.96 -9.24 5.82
CA LYS A 60 -27.93 -10.23 4.74
C LYS A 60 -27.81 -11.55 5.48
N LYS A 61 -28.88 -12.37 5.47
CA LYS A 61 -28.80 -13.78 5.86
C LYS A 61 -27.51 -14.29 5.25
N VAL A 62 -26.49 -14.44 6.09
CA VAL A 62 -25.31 -15.22 5.74
C VAL A 62 -25.91 -16.61 5.54
N THR A 63 -26.14 -16.96 4.27
CA THR A 63 -26.35 -18.35 3.90
C THR A 63 -25.14 -19.04 4.48
N GLU A 64 -25.36 -19.86 5.50
CA GLU A 64 -24.32 -20.73 6.06
C GLU A 64 -23.70 -21.45 4.87
N LYS A 65 -22.57 -20.94 4.41
CA LYS A 65 -21.70 -21.74 3.58
C LYS A 65 -21.32 -22.91 4.46
N LYS A 66 -21.85 -24.11 4.10
CA LYS A 66 -21.37 -25.38 4.63
C LYS A 66 -19.88 -25.24 4.93
N PRO A 67 -19.40 -25.75 6.08
CA PRO A 67 -17.95 -25.84 6.29
C PRO A 67 -17.39 -26.53 5.04
N VAL A 68 -16.71 -25.77 4.21
CA VAL A 68 -15.89 -26.36 3.15
C VAL A 68 -14.85 -27.13 3.93
N GLU A 69 -14.92 -28.47 3.89
CA GLU A 69 -13.80 -29.30 4.27
C GLU A 69 -12.58 -28.63 3.65
N GLN A 70 -11.73 -28.08 4.49
CA GLN A 70 -10.47 -27.48 4.07
C GLN A 70 -9.63 -28.63 3.53
N SER A 71 -9.82 -28.96 2.26
CA SER A 71 -8.79 -29.66 1.52
C SER A 71 -7.53 -28.84 1.72
N ASN A 72 -6.46 -29.44 2.25
CA ASN A 72 -5.17 -28.78 2.47
C ASN A 72 -4.52 -28.31 1.15
N ASP A 73 -5.23 -28.46 0.06
CA ASP A 73 -4.84 -27.99 -1.26
C ASP A 73 -5.35 -26.56 -1.48
N PRO A 74 -4.46 -25.55 -1.48
CA PRO A 74 -4.84 -24.15 -1.71
C PRO A 74 -5.45 -23.94 -3.11
N CYS A 75 -5.35 -24.92 -4.01
CA CYS A 75 -5.81 -24.86 -5.39
C CYS A 75 -7.14 -25.58 -5.64
N ALA A 76 -7.77 -26.13 -4.61
CA ALA A 76 -9.01 -26.87 -4.78
C ALA A 76 -10.10 -26.00 -5.44
N GLY A 77 -10.43 -26.35 -6.70
CA GLY A 77 -11.51 -25.72 -7.46
C GLY A 77 -11.21 -24.34 -8.06
N THR A 78 -9.98 -23.83 -7.96
CA THR A 78 -9.61 -22.52 -8.56
C THR A 78 -8.32 -22.58 -9.36
N PRO A 79 -8.29 -21.98 -10.59
CA PRO A 79 -7.07 -21.94 -11.40
C PRO A 79 -6.02 -20.98 -10.88
N GLN A 80 -6.43 -20.04 -10.04
CA GLN A 80 -5.58 -18.99 -9.47
C GLN A 80 -5.88 -18.76 -7.99
N VAL A 81 -4.86 -18.58 -7.22
CA VAL A 81 -4.95 -18.26 -5.78
C VAL A 81 -4.08 -17.06 -5.42
N SER A 82 -4.30 -16.50 -4.24
CA SER A 82 -3.42 -15.49 -3.68
C SER A 82 -2.07 -16.12 -3.33
N GLY A 83 -1.00 -15.50 -3.79
CA GLY A 83 0.36 -15.99 -3.57
C GLY A 83 1.36 -14.85 -3.76
N PHE A 84 2.55 -15.20 -4.24
CA PHE A 84 3.66 -14.26 -4.42
C PHE A 84 4.33 -14.43 -5.77
N LYS A 85 4.76 -13.29 -6.34
CA LYS A 85 5.68 -13.25 -7.48
C LYS A 85 6.91 -12.44 -7.12
N ILE A 86 8.01 -12.65 -7.83
CA ILE A 86 9.21 -11.85 -7.65
C ILE A 86 9.17 -10.73 -8.68
N GLN A 87 9.22 -9.47 -8.22
CA GLN A 87 9.44 -8.32 -9.08
C GLN A 87 10.95 -8.18 -9.32
N ILE A 88 11.37 -8.15 -10.59
CA ILE A 88 12.80 -8.02 -10.97
C ILE A 88 13.11 -6.67 -11.61
N TYR A 89 12.10 -6.01 -12.19
CA TYR A 89 12.27 -4.76 -12.91
C TYR A 89 10.98 -3.95 -12.92
N TYR A 90 11.11 -2.62 -13.10
CA TYR A 90 9.99 -1.73 -13.38
C TYR A 90 10.43 -0.58 -14.28
N SER A 91 9.53 -0.08 -15.11
CA SER A 91 9.72 1.07 -16.00
C SER A 91 8.40 1.75 -16.29
N LYS A 92 8.44 3.04 -16.62
CA LYS A 92 7.29 3.75 -17.19
C LYS A 92 7.02 3.35 -18.63
N ASP A 93 8.03 2.88 -19.34
CA ASP A 93 7.89 2.39 -20.71
C ASP A 93 7.62 0.88 -20.74
N ARG A 94 6.53 0.53 -21.44
CA ARG A 94 6.15 -0.86 -21.65
C ARG A 94 7.18 -1.65 -22.44
N LYS A 95 7.79 -1.04 -23.48
CA LYS A 95 8.77 -1.69 -24.34
C LYS A 95 10.00 -2.14 -23.56
N ASP A 96 10.47 -1.29 -22.63
CA ASP A 96 11.61 -1.63 -21.77
C ASP A 96 11.27 -2.81 -20.86
N ALA A 97 10.09 -2.82 -20.26
CA ALA A 97 9.65 -3.92 -19.42
C ALA A 97 9.51 -5.23 -20.22
N GLU A 98 8.96 -5.18 -21.44
CA GLU A 98 8.84 -6.34 -22.32
C GLU A 98 10.21 -6.87 -22.78
N LYS A 99 11.17 -5.99 -23.05
CA LYS A 99 12.55 -6.35 -23.37
C LYS A 99 13.18 -7.15 -22.24
N VAL A 100 13.11 -6.60 -21.00
CA VAL A 100 13.66 -7.29 -19.83
C VAL A 100 12.94 -8.62 -19.57
N ARG A 101 11.61 -8.70 -19.76
CA ARG A 101 10.86 -9.96 -19.65
C ARG A 101 11.36 -11.00 -20.65
N ASN A 102 11.60 -10.62 -21.91
CA ASN A 102 12.08 -11.53 -22.95
C ASN A 102 13.49 -12.02 -22.66
N GLU A 103 14.40 -11.13 -22.26
CA GLU A 103 15.77 -11.47 -21.84
C GLU A 103 15.76 -12.41 -20.63
N PHE A 104 14.86 -12.15 -19.67
CA PHE A 104 14.69 -13.02 -18.51
C PHE A 104 14.23 -14.42 -18.93
N SER A 105 13.19 -14.52 -19.76
CA SER A 105 12.63 -15.79 -20.20
C SER A 105 13.67 -16.67 -20.93
N SER A 106 14.58 -16.04 -21.67
CA SER A 106 15.70 -16.75 -22.33
C SER A 106 16.76 -17.24 -21.35
N SER A 107 17.03 -16.46 -20.29
CA SER A 107 18.06 -16.77 -19.29
C SER A 107 17.58 -17.74 -18.20
N TYR A 108 16.28 -17.75 -17.91
CA TYR A 108 15.65 -18.52 -16.82
C TYR A 108 14.36 -19.19 -17.29
N PRO A 109 14.47 -20.23 -18.16
CA PRO A 109 13.30 -20.91 -18.71
C PRO A 109 12.48 -21.68 -17.68
N ASP A 110 13.05 -21.95 -16.50
CA ASP A 110 12.42 -22.62 -15.36
C ASP A 110 11.45 -21.74 -14.59
N LEU A 111 11.46 -20.42 -14.82
CA LEU A 111 10.60 -19.45 -14.17
C LEU A 111 9.69 -18.75 -15.19
N SER A 112 8.40 -18.72 -14.88
CA SER A 112 7.45 -17.93 -15.67
C SER A 112 7.75 -16.43 -15.54
N ALA A 113 7.66 -15.68 -16.64
CA ALA A 113 7.82 -14.23 -16.63
C ALA A 113 6.63 -13.55 -17.29
N GLN A 114 6.15 -12.44 -16.70
CA GLN A 114 5.07 -11.63 -17.24
C GLN A 114 5.32 -10.15 -16.96
N THR A 115 4.81 -9.30 -17.86
CA THR A 115 4.71 -7.85 -17.61
C THR A 115 3.32 -7.54 -17.06
N ALA A 116 3.25 -6.78 -15.96
CA ALA A 116 2.01 -6.31 -15.34
C ALA A 116 2.05 -4.80 -15.20
N TYR A 117 0.92 -4.14 -15.47
CA TYR A 117 0.79 -2.69 -15.28
C TYR A 117 0.27 -2.39 -13.88
N PHE A 118 1.02 -1.57 -13.16
CA PHE A 118 0.63 -0.98 -11.88
C PHE A 118 0.83 0.52 -11.99
N SER A 119 -0.23 1.25 -12.21
CA SER A 119 -0.15 2.69 -12.45
C SER A 119 0.81 3.40 -11.50
N PRO A 120 1.78 4.19 -12.00
CA PRO A 120 2.04 4.52 -13.40
C PRO A 120 3.04 3.61 -14.12
N ASP A 121 3.50 2.51 -13.50
CA ASP A 121 4.65 1.72 -13.95
C ASP A 121 4.26 0.35 -14.54
N TYR A 122 5.05 -0.13 -15.48
CA TYR A 122 5.07 -1.52 -15.93
C TYR A 122 6.11 -2.28 -15.12
N ARG A 123 5.71 -3.43 -14.56
CA ARG A 123 6.58 -4.27 -13.71
C ARG A 123 6.78 -5.63 -14.35
N VAL A 124 8.00 -6.13 -14.27
CA VAL A 124 8.32 -7.51 -14.69
C VAL A 124 8.27 -8.40 -13.47
N LEU A 125 7.33 -9.35 -13.50
CA LEU A 125 7.04 -10.29 -12.43
C LEU A 125 7.41 -11.70 -12.87
N VAL A 126 8.10 -12.44 -12.02
CA VAL A 126 8.60 -13.77 -12.36
C VAL A 126 8.31 -14.79 -11.26
N GLY A 127 8.15 -16.06 -11.68
CA GLY A 127 7.81 -17.18 -10.83
C GLY A 127 6.41 -17.09 -10.24
N ASP A 128 5.92 -18.22 -9.76
CA ASP A 128 4.65 -18.37 -9.06
C ASP A 128 4.92 -19.11 -7.74
N TYR A 129 4.58 -18.50 -6.59
CA TYR A 129 4.89 -19.04 -5.26
C TYR A 129 3.69 -18.93 -4.34
N PHE A 130 3.39 -20.00 -3.59
CA PHE A 130 2.32 -19.97 -2.59
C PHE A 130 2.70 -19.10 -1.38
N THR A 131 3.99 -19.10 -1.02
CA THR A 131 4.48 -18.38 0.15
C THR A 131 5.68 -17.50 -0.19
N ARG A 132 5.92 -16.48 0.62
CA ARG A 132 7.14 -15.66 0.52
C ARG A 132 8.40 -16.48 0.79
N ALA A 133 8.30 -17.47 1.67
CA ALA A 133 9.42 -18.34 1.99
C ALA A 133 9.85 -19.19 0.79
N SER A 134 8.90 -19.74 0.01
CA SER A 134 9.23 -20.51 -1.20
C SER A 134 9.90 -19.65 -2.28
N ALA A 135 9.59 -18.36 -2.37
CA ALA A 135 10.25 -17.42 -3.27
C ALA A 135 11.70 -17.09 -2.89
N SER A 136 12.09 -17.24 -1.62
CA SER A 136 13.38 -16.77 -1.07
C SER A 136 14.60 -17.33 -1.78
N ARG A 137 14.56 -18.60 -2.18
CA ARG A 137 15.67 -19.28 -2.88
C ARG A 137 15.91 -18.62 -4.23
N ASP A 138 14.85 -18.45 -5.01
CA ASP A 138 14.93 -17.86 -6.34
C ASP A 138 15.27 -16.37 -6.27
N ILE A 139 14.79 -15.64 -5.25
CA ILE A 139 15.23 -14.26 -5.01
C ILE A 139 16.74 -14.18 -4.81
N ARG A 140 17.34 -15.05 -3.99
CA ARG A 140 18.80 -15.05 -3.78
C ARG A 140 19.56 -15.33 -5.10
N ARG A 141 19.07 -16.28 -5.91
CA ARG A 141 19.63 -16.60 -7.22
C ARG A 141 19.54 -15.41 -8.19
N LEU A 142 18.42 -14.71 -8.20
CA LEU A 142 18.16 -13.60 -9.11
C LEU A 142 18.87 -12.31 -8.71
N LYS A 143 19.17 -12.09 -7.44
CA LYS A 143 19.84 -10.87 -6.96
C LYS A 143 21.23 -10.65 -7.53
N SER A 144 21.90 -11.69 -8.03
CA SER A 144 23.19 -11.54 -8.72
C SER A 144 23.08 -10.72 -10.01
N LYS A 145 21.95 -10.82 -10.73
CA LYS A 145 21.70 -10.08 -11.98
C LYS A 145 20.68 -8.95 -11.80
N TYR A 146 19.71 -9.14 -10.92
CA TYR A 146 18.62 -8.19 -10.62
C TYR A 146 18.66 -7.80 -9.15
N ASN A 147 19.48 -6.81 -8.79
CA ASN A 147 19.73 -6.39 -7.40
C ASN A 147 18.44 -5.97 -6.65
N SER A 148 17.46 -5.42 -7.39
CA SER A 148 16.17 -4.99 -6.87
C SER A 148 15.12 -6.10 -6.79
N ALA A 149 15.50 -7.39 -6.93
CA ALA A 149 14.57 -8.49 -6.87
C ALA A 149 13.97 -8.66 -5.46
N PHE A 150 12.63 -8.64 -5.36
CA PHE A 150 11.89 -8.88 -4.12
C PHE A 150 10.51 -9.47 -4.39
N SER A 151 9.94 -10.16 -3.39
CA SER A 151 8.61 -10.75 -3.51
C SER A 151 7.50 -9.75 -3.25
N ILE A 152 6.47 -9.78 -4.10
CA ILE A 152 5.23 -9.02 -3.93
C ILE A 152 4.03 -9.97 -3.88
N PRO A 153 2.96 -9.64 -3.13
CA PRO A 153 1.72 -10.40 -3.20
C PRO A 153 1.09 -10.23 -4.59
N PHE A 154 0.69 -11.35 -5.19
CA PHE A 154 0.06 -11.38 -6.50
C PHE A 154 -0.75 -12.66 -6.69
N LYS A 155 -1.69 -12.66 -7.63
CA LYS A 155 -2.39 -13.89 -8.02
C LYS A 155 -1.44 -14.82 -8.80
N VAL A 156 -1.35 -16.06 -8.37
CA VAL A 156 -0.49 -17.07 -8.96
C VAL A 156 -1.30 -18.21 -9.57
N LEU A 157 -0.75 -18.83 -10.63
CA LEU A 157 -1.36 -19.95 -11.30
C LEU A 157 -1.06 -21.23 -10.52
N CYS A 158 -2.09 -21.91 -10.06
CA CYS A 158 -1.97 -23.14 -9.26
C CYS A 158 -1.04 -24.18 -9.86
N ARG A 159 -1.16 -24.45 -11.15
CA ARG A 159 -0.32 -25.45 -11.83
C ARG A 159 1.17 -25.07 -11.96
N LYS A 160 1.55 -23.83 -11.70
CA LYS A 160 2.91 -23.30 -11.80
C LYS A 160 3.51 -22.90 -10.47
N ALA A 161 2.68 -22.79 -9.42
CA ALA A 161 3.12 -22.31 -8.13
C ALA A 161 3.94 -23.37 -7.37
N LYS A 162 4.98 -22.88 -6.67
CA LYS A 162 5.93 -23.66 -5.86
C LYS A 162 5.74 -23.39 -4.38
#